data_1b2a49590dcf0bf0c17631897462a9f9
#
_entry.id   1b2a49590dcf0bf0c17631897462a9f9
#
_cell.length_a   1.000
_cell.length_b   1.000
_cell.length_c   1.000
_cell.angle_alpha   90.00
_cell.angle_beta   90.00
_cell.angle_gamma   90.00
#
_symmetry.space_group_name_H-M   'P 1'
#
loop_
_entity.id
_entity.type
_entity.pdbx_description
1 polymer ?
#
loop_
_entity_poly.entity_id
_entity_poly.type
_entity_poly.pdbx_seq_one_letter_code
_entity_poly.pdbx_strand_id
1 'polypeptide(L)'
;MQRLFDCIAEYDTITLFRHIGADADALGAQFGLKQWINENYPQKRVYALGASVGSIAVHYPSIDEAADETIQSSLAIILDTANASRIDDSRCLSAAFKIKIDHHIFVDAYADIEYIEDKKGATCEILANMFQQRGETLSKQCAEYLYSGLIADTLQFSINAT
;
A
#
# COMPACT_ATOMS: atom_id res chain seq x y z
N MET A 1 -13.06 2.46 -6.60
CA MET A 1 -11.81 1.93 -7.18
C MET A 1 -11.25 2.81 -8.30
N GLN A 2 -12.05 3.23 -9.29
CA GLN A 2 -11.54 4.08 -10.39
C GLN A 2 -10.80 5.33 -9.86
N ARG A 3 -11.30 5.97 -8.80
CA ARG A 3 -10.70 7.20 -8.25
C ARG A 3 -9.26 7.02 -7.73
N LEU A 4 -8.86 5.83 -7.24
CA LEU A 4 -7.46 5.54 -6.90
C LEU A 4 -6.55 5.73 -8.11
N PHE A 5 -6.90 5.11 -9.22
CA PHE A 5 -6.09 5.15 -10.45
C PHE A 5 -6.10 6.53 -11.10
N ASP A 6 -7.21 7.26 -11.00
CA ASP A 6 -7.29 8.65 -11.46
C ASP A 6 -6.32 9.52 -10.63
N CYS A 7 -6.31 9.40 -9.31
CA CYS A 7 -5.35 10.09 -8.44
C CYS A 7 -3.90 9.70 -8.75
N ILE A 8 -3.63 8.39 -8.95
CA ILE A 8 -2.29 7.94 -9.36
C ILE A 8 -1.89 8.61 -10.69
N ALA A 9 -2.81 8.78 -11.64
CA ALA A 9 -2.52 9.45 -12.91
C ALA A 9 -2.29 10.97 -12.74
N GLU A 10 -3.05 11.63 -11.85
CA GLU A 10 -3.01 13.08 -11.62
C GLU A 10 -1.72 13.57 -10.92
N TYR A 11 -1.20 12.81 -9.93
CA TYR A 11 -0.06 13.23 -9.11
C TYR A 11 1.29 12.77 -9.68
N ASP A 12 2.28 13.65 -9.75
CA ASP A 12 3.65 13.32 -10.20
C ASP A 12 4.46 12.58 -9.14
N THR A 13 4.12 12.81 -7.86
CA THR A 13 4.80 12.20 -6.71
C THR A 13 3.79 11.42 -5.88
N ILE A 14 4.13 10.17 -5.58
CA ILE A 14 3.32 9.24 -4.79
C ILE A 14 4.16 8.72 -3.64
N THR A 15 3.61 8.76 -2.44
CA THR A 15 4.24 8.25 -1.22
C THR A 15 3.39 7.15 -0.61
N LEU A 16 4.00 6.01 -0.34
CA LEU A 16 3.32 4.81 0.14
C LEU A 16 3.71 4.56 1.60
N PHE A 17 2.72 4.42 2.44
CA PHE A 17 2.87 4.24 3.88
C PHE A 17 2.18 2.96 4.35
N ARG A 18 2.47 2.52 5.57
CA ARG A 18 1.95 1.32 6.21
C ARG A 18 1.96 1.46 7.74
N HIS A 19 1.55 0.40 8.44
CA HIS A 19 1.53 0.40 9.90
C HIS A 19 2.91 0.18 10.53
N ILE A 20 3.05 0.55 11.81
CA ILE A 20 4.21 0.29 12.66
C ILE A 20 4.43 -1.22 12.79
N GLY A 21 5.69 -1.66 12.68
CA GLY A 21 6.04 -3.07 12.81
C GLY A 21 5.46 -3.91 11.66
N ALA A 22 5.55 -3.39 10.45
CA ALA A 22 4.97 -3.98 9.25
C ALA A 22 5.28 -5.47 9.11
N ASP A 23 4.26 -6.22 8.79
CA ASP A 23 4.30 -7.63 8.43
C ASP A 23 4.40 -7.83 6.90
N ALA A 24 4.17 -9.06 6.47
CA ALA A 24 4.28 -9.39 5.05
C ALA A 24 3.15 -8.80 4.21
N ASP A 25 1.94 -8.58 4.78
CA ASP A 25 0.84 -7.95 4.03
C ASP A 25 1.11 -6.45 3.83
N ALA A 26 1.48 -5.75 4.88
CA ALA A 26 1.84 -4.34 4.81
C ALA A 26 2.97 -4.07 3.81
N LEU A 27 4.05 -4.88 3.85
CA LEU A 27 5.18 -4.76 2.92
C LEU A 27 4.82 -5.22 1.51
N GLY A 28 4.09 -6.32 1.39
CA GLY A 28 3.63 -6.85 0.11
C GLY A 28 2.73 -5.86 -0.62
N ALA A 29 1.80 -5.23 0.10
CA ALA A 29 0.94 -4.19 -0.43
C ALA A 29 1.75 -2.94 -0.86
N GLN A 30 2.68 -2.48 0.01
CA GLN A 30 3.49 -1.30 -0.25
C GLN A 30 4.41 -1.49 -1.46
N PHE A 31 5.19 -2.56 -1.50
CA PHE A 31 6.12 -2.82 -2.60
C PHE A 31 5.43 -3.35 -3.86
N GLY A 32 4.34 -4.09 -3.73
CA GLY A 32 3.51 -4.51 -4.85
C GLY A 32 2.92 -3.32 -5.61
N LEU A 33 2.31 -2.37 -4.88
CA LEU A 33 1.77 -1.15 -5.47
C LEU A 33 2.88 -0.26 -6.05
N LYS A 34 4.02 -0.10 -5.33
CA LYS A 34 5.18 0.63 -5.86
C LYS A 34 5.67 0.06 -7.17
N GLN A 35 5.83 -1.27 -7.24
CA GLN A 35 6.29 -1.97 -8.43
C GLN A 35 5.32 -1.73 -9.61
N TRP A 36 4.03 -1.91 -9.37
CA TRP A 36 3.01 -1.70 -10.40
C TRP A 36 3.00 -0.24 -10.91
N ILE A 37 3.11 0.76 -10.02
CA ILE A 37 3.15 2.16 -10.43
C ILE A 37 4.40 2.45 -11.26
N ASN A 38 5.57 1.99 -10.84
CA ASN A 38 6.82 2.21 -11.57
C ASN A 38 6.80 1.60 -12.98
N GLU A 39 6.14 0.46 -13.16
CA GLU A 39 6.02 -0.21 -14.45
C GLU A 39 5.05 0.48 -15.41
N ASN A 40 3.94 1.00 -14.88
CA ASN A 40 2.88 1.59 -15.69
C ASN A 40 3.00 3.11 -15.84
N TYR A 41 3.72 3.76 -14.92
CA TYR A 41 3.93 5.21 -14.88
C TYR A 41 5.41 5.55 -14.60
N PRO A 42 6.35 5.18 -15.49
CA PRO A 42 7.79 5.30 -15.22
C PRO A 42 8.29 6.74 -15.05
N GLN A 43 7.49 7.73 -15.41
CA GLN A 43 7.77 9.15 -15.21
C GLN A 43 7.49 9.65 -13.78
N LYS A 44 6.77 8.87 -12.96
CA LYS A 44 6.38 9.29 -11.62
C LYS A 44 7.46 8.95 -10.59
N ARG A 45 7.51 9.74 -9.53
CA ARG A 45 8.36 9.51 -8.36
C ARG A 45 7.55 8.76 -7.31
N VAL A 46 7.95 7.54 -6.98
CA VAL A 46 7.23 6.69 -6.03
C VAL A 46 8.15 6.31 -4.87
N TYR A 47 7.75 6.64 -3.66
CA TYR A 47 8.50 6.39 -2.43
C TYR A 47 7.76 5.42 -1.53
N ALA A 48 8.42 4.36 -1.10
CA ALA A 48 7.96 3.48 -0.03
C ALA A 48 8.60 3.94 1.28
N LEU A 49 7.82 4.53 2.17
CA LEU A 49 8.28 5.20 3.40
C LEU A 49 7.90 4.41 4.66
N GLY A 50 8.67 4.63 5.72
CA GLY A 50 8.49 4.00 7.03
C GLY A 50 9.80 3.50 7.63
N ALA A 51 9.76 2.89 8.81
CA ALA A 51 10.93 2.34 9.45
C ALA A 51 11.36 0.99 8.86
N SER A 52 12.62 0.62 9.02
CA SER A 52 13.10 -0.72 8.69
C SER A 52 12.46 -1.77 9.61
N VAL A 53 12.10 -2.92 9.06
CA VAL A 53 11.31 -3.97 9.74
C VAL A 53 12.10 -5.26 9.99
N GLY A 54 13.36 -5.15 10.38
CA GLY A 54 14.14 -6.31 10.83
C GLY A 54 14.34 -7.39 9.75
N SER A 55 14.24 -8.67 10.15
CA SER A 55 14.58 -9.80 9.28
C SER A 55 13.63 -10.02 8.09
N ILE A 56 12.38 -9.60 8.19
CA ILE A 56 11.43 -9.72 7.07
C ILE A 56 11.81 -8.82 5.90
N ALA A 57 12.50 -7.70 6.17
CA ALA A 57 12.95 -6.75 5.15
C ALA A 57 13.93 -7.36 4.13
N VAL A 58 14.57 -8.50 4.44
CA VAL A 58 15.51 -9.15 3.51
C VAL A 58 14.87 -9.58 2.18
N HIS A 59 13.56 -9.77 2.18
CA HIS A 59 12.78 -10.18 1.00
C HIS A 59 12.24 -9.01 0.18
N TYR A 60 12.46 -7.77 0.64
CA TYR A 60 11.93 -6.55 0.02
C TYR A 60 13.05 -5.56 -0.25
N PRO A 61 12.86 -4.61 -1.18
CA PRO A 61 13.79 -3.49 -1.35
C PRO A 61 13.95 -2.67 -0.07
N SER A 62 15.02 -1.89 0.01
CA SER A 62 15.18 -0.91 1.09
C SER A 62 14.08 0.14 1.05
N ILE A 63 13.69 0.60 2.24
CA ILE A 63 12.78 1.73 2.39
C ILE A 63 13.45 2.99 1.83
N ASP A 64 12.66 3.83 1.16
CA ASP A 64 13.11 5.09 0.62
C ASP A 64 13.12 6.19 1.69
N GLU A 65 13.80 7.29 1.38
CA GLU A 65 13.74 8.54 2.14
C GLU A 65 13.11 9.65 1.30
N ALA A 66 12.30 10.49 1.91
CA ALA A 66 11.72 11.67 1.28
C ALA A 66 11.71 12.85 2.26
N ALA A 67 11.97 14.05 1.72
CA ALA A 67 11.84 15.28 2.47
C ALA A 67 10.36 15.60 2.77
N ASP A 68 10.11 16.37 3.81
CA ASP A 68 8.75 16.72 4.23
C ASP A 68 7.97 17.46 3.13
N GLU A 69 8.63 18.34 2.38
CA GLU A 69 8.03 19.08 1.26
C GLU A 69 7.59 18.13 0.12
N THR A 70 8.34 17.06 -0.09
CA THR A 70 8.00 16.02 -1.06
C THR A 70 6.73 15.30 -0.65
N ILE A 71 6.61 14.94 0.64
CA ILE A 71 5.41 14.29 1.19
C ILE A 71 4.21 15.24 1.14
N GLN A 72 4.38 16.50 1.58
CA GLN A 72 3.32 17.51 1.61
C GLN A 72 2.70 17.77 0.22
N SER A 73 3.48 17.65 -0.85
CA SER A 73 3.01 17.84 -2.22
C SER A 73 2.56 16.56 -2.94
N SER A 74 2.61 15.40 -2.27
CA SER A 74 2.35 14.09 -2.86
C SER A 74 0.90 13.62 -2.70
N LEU A 75 0.56 12.58 -3.47
CA LEU A 75 -0.50 11.62 -3.13
C LEU A 75 0.07 10.61 -2.14
N ALA A 76 -0.42 10.62 -0.90
CA ALA A 76 -0.12 9.60 0.08
C ALA A 76 -1.12 8.44 -0.03
N ILE A 77 -0.62 7.20 -0.16
CA ILE A 77 -1.44 6.00 -0.09
C ILE A 77 -1.00 5.21 1.14
N ILE A 78 -1.92 5.06 2.10
CA ILE A 78 -1.69 4.38 3.36
C ILE A 78 -2.32 2.98 3.26
N LEU A 79 -1.48 1.97 3.39
CA LEU A 79 -1.81 0.58 3.15
C LEU A 79 -1.85 -0.18 4.48
N ASP A 80 -2.81 -1.08 4.63
CA ASP A 80 -2.87 -2.03 5.72
C ASP A 80 -2.76 -1.38 7.10
N THR A 81 -3.54 -0.32 7.34
CA THR A 81 -3.44 0.47 8.57
C THR A 81 -4.82 0.86 9.10
N ALA A 82 -5.28 0.20 10.15
CA ALA A 82 -6.64 0.34 10.68
C ALA A 82 -6.94 1.76 11.18
N ASN A 83 -5.96 2.41 11.84
CA ASN A 83 -6.13 3.73 12.45
C ASN A 83 -4.88 4.60 12.35
N ALA A 84 -5.06 5.92 12.48
CA ALA A 84 -3.99 6.90 12.33
C ALA A 84 -2.83 6.70 13.31
N SER A 85 -3.10 6.23 14.55
CA SER A 85 -2.07 6.03 15.56
C SER A 85 -1.12 4.86 15.26
N ARG A 86 -1.50 3.98 14.34
CA ARG A 86 -0.67 2.87 13.88
C ARG A 86 0.17 3.18 12.64
N ILE A 87 0.01 4.34 12.03
CA ILE A 87 0.82 4.72 10.87
C ILE A 87 2.29 4.82 11.30
N ASP A 88 3.18 4.15 10.54
CA ASP A 88 4.62 4.09 10.86
C ASP A 88 5.30 5.46 10.70
N ASP A 89 4.95 6.19 9.64
CA ASP A 89 5.43 7.55 9.40
C ASP A 89 4.24 8.51 9.29
N SER A 90 3.94 9.19 10.40
CA SER A 90 2.80 10.10 10.52
C SER A 90 2.88 11.34 9.62
N ARG A 91 4.01 11.63 8.97
CA ARG A 91 4.15 12.72 7.99
C ARG A 91 3.16 12.57 6.82
N CYS A 92 2.68 11.35 6.54
CA CYS A 92 1.63 11.11 5.53
C CYS A 92 0.38 11.96 5.76
N LEU A 93 0.07 12.31 7.02
CA LEU A 93 -1.12 13.11 7.35
C LEU A 93 -1.02 14.55 6.83
N SER A 94 0.18 15.03 6.49
CA SER A 94 0.40 16.35 5.88
C SER A 94 0.36 16.35 4.35
N ALA A 95 0.20 15.19 3.71
CA ALA A 95 0.17 15.06 2.25
C ALA A 95 -1.00 15.84 1.61
N ALA A 96 -0.82 16.27 0.36
CA ALA A 96 -1.81 17.02 -0.39
C ALA A 96 -3.13 16.27 -0.56
N PHE A 97 -3.06 14.95 -0.73
CA PHE A 97 -4.22 14.07 -0.80
C PHE A 97 -3.87 12.69 -0.25
N LYS A 98 -4.80 12.08 0.47
CA LYS A 98 -4.60 10.81 1.17
C LYS A 98 -5.62 9.76 0.74
N ILE A 99 -5.13 8.55 0.45
CA ILE A 99 -5.98 7.39 0.19
C ILE A 99 -5.58 6.27 1.17
N LYS A 100 -6.56 5.69 1.84
CA LYS A 100 -6.41 4.49 2.66
C LYS A 100 -6.90 3.27 1.88
N ILE A 101 -6.14 2.16 1.93
CA ILE A 101 -6.57 0.84 1.44
C ILE A 101 -6.28 -0.17 2.55
N ASP A 102 -7.32 -0.81 3.07
CA ASP A 102 -7.21 -1.59 4.30
C ASP A 102 -8.26 -2.72 4.36
N HIS A 103 -7.89 -3.87 4.93
CA HIS A 103 -8.79 -4.98 5.15
C HIS A 103 -9.25 -5.14 6.60
N HIS A 104 -8.77 -4.28 7.50
CA HIS A 104 -9.18 -4.30 8.89
C HIS A 104 -10.60 -3.73 9.08
N ILE A 105 -11.24 -4.10 10.19
CA ILE A 105 -12.50 -3.48 10.62
C ILE A 105 -12.26 -1.98 10.79
N PHE A 106 -13.20 -1.17 10.28
CA PHE A 106 -13.14 0.28 10.39
C PHE A 106 -13.01 0.73 11.85
N VAL A 107 -12.04 1.61 12.12
CA VAL A 107 -11.80 2.21 13.44
C VAL A 107 -12.00 3.72 13.40
N ASP A 108 -11.25 4.43 12.55
CA ASP A 108 -11.32 5.87 12.37
C ASP A 108 -11.08 6.29 10.91
N ALA A 109 -11.63 7.43 10.53
CA ALA A 109 -11.39 8.04 9.24
C ALA A 109 -10.22 9.03 9.34
N TYR A 110 -9.19 8.86 8.49
CA TYR A 110 -8.03 9.74 8.45
C TYR A 110 -7.52 10.08 7.04
N ALA A 111 -8.14 9.52 6.01
CA ALA A 111 -7.81 9.77 4.62
C ALA A 111 -8.97 10.45 3.88
N ASP A 112 -8.67 11.12 2.76
CA ASP A 112 -9.67 11.79 1.93
C ASP A 112 -10.56 10.80 1.16
N ILE A 113 -9.99 9.61 0.84
CA ILE A 113 -10.72 8.44 0.31
C ILE A 113 -10.26 7.20 1.08
N GLU A 114 -11.22 6.33 1.43
CA GLU A 114 -10.94 5.08 2.11
C GLU A 114 -11.60 3.90 1.39
N TYR A 115 -10.77 2.91 1.05
CA TYR A 115 -11.19 1.60 0.53
C TYR A 115 -10.98 0.57 1.63
N ILE A 116 -12.05 0.24 2.35
CA ILE A 116 -12.03 -0.70 3.46
C ILE A 116 -12.88 -1.91 3.07
N GLU A 117 -12.25 -3.08 3.01
CA GLU A 117 -12.90 -4.35 2.68
C GLU A 117 -12.62 -5.39 3.77
N ASP A 118 -13.31 -5.28 4.90
CA ASP A 118 -13.12 -6.09 6.12
C ASP A 118 -13.46 -7.58 5.97
N LYS A 119 -13.97 -7.99 4.81
CA LYS A 119 -14.20 -9.40 4.45
C LYS A 119 -13.05 -10.02 3.67
N LYS A 120 -12.07 -9.22 3.28
CA LYS A 120 -10.89 -9.70 2.58
C LYS A 120 -9.85 -10.25 3.55
N GLY A 121 -9.12 -11.25 3.12
CA GLY A 121 -8.10 -11.89 3.94
C GLY A 121 -6.82 -11.09 4.09
N ALA A 122 -6.60 -10.07 3.24
CA ALA A 122 -5.38 -9.27 3.21
C ALA A 122 -5.58 -7.98 2.39
N THR A 123 -4.83 -6.91 2.69
CA THR A 123 -4.77 -5.70 1.86
C THR A 123 -4.17 -6.01 0.48
N CYS A 124 -3.23 -6.95 0.39
CA CYS A 124 -2.72 -7.47 -0.88
C CYS A 124 -3.82 -8.09 -1.74
N GLU A 125 -4.83 -8.76 -1.16
CA GLU A 125 -5.98 -9.27 -1.90
C GLU A 125 -6.81 -8.14 -2.50
N ILE A 126 -7.03 -7.06 -1.75
CA ILE A 126 -7.76 -5.88 -2.24
C ILE A 126 -7.05 -5.31 -3.46
N LEU A 127 -5.74 -5.09 -3.39
CA LEU A 127 -4.94 -4.58 -4.51
C LEU A 127 -4.99 -5.52 -5.72
N ALA A 128 -4.83 -6.83 -5.53
CA ALA A 128 -4.89 -7.82 -6.60
C ALA A 128 -6.26 -7.79 -7.31
N ASN A 129 -7.35 -7.69 -6.53
CA ASN A 129 -8.70 -7.56 -7.08
C ASN A 129 -8.90 -6.25 -7.85
N MET A 130 -8.33 -5.13 -7.36
CA MET A 130 -8.39 -3.84 -8.05
C MET A 130 -7.69 -3.91 -9.41
N PHE A 131 -6.51 -4.54 -9.48
CA PHE A 131 -5.77 -4.73 -10.73
C PHE A 131 -6.52 -5.67 -11.69
N GLN A 132 -7.05 -6.78 -11.19
CA GLN A 132 -7.82 -7.73 -11.99
C GLN A 132 -9.06 -7.07 -12.62
N GLN A 133 -9.81 -6.28 -11.86
CA GLN A 133 -11.00 -5.58 -12.35
C GLN A 133 -10.69 -4.56 -13.45
N ARG A 134 -9.46 -4.03 -13.48
CA ARG A 134 -8.98 -3.16 -14.57
C ARG A 134 -8.45 -3.95 -15.77
N GLY A 135 -8.31 -5.26 -15.66
CA GLY A 135 -7.66 -6.08 -16.69
C GLY A 135 -6.15 -5.87 -16.76
N GLU A 136 -5.53 -5.43 -15.67
CA GLU A 136 -4.06 -5.21 -15.59
C GLU A 136 -3.33 -6.55 -15.62
N THR A 137 -2.21 -6.59 -16.32
CA THR A 137 -1.27 -7.72 -16.27
C THR A 137 -0.15 -7.36 -15.29
N LEU A 138 0.01 -8.15 -14.24
CA LEU A 138 1.06 -7.94 -13.25
C LEU A 138 2.37 -8.57 -13.72
N SER A 139 3.48 -7.88 -13.48
CA SER A 139 4.79 -8.50 -13.58
C SER A 139 4.96 -9.60 -12.54
N LYS A 140 5.91 -10.50 -12.77
CA LYS A 140 6.26 -11.53 -11.80
C LYS A 140 6.60 -10.93 -10.43
N GLN A 141 7.39 -9.85 -10.40
CA GLN A 141 7.83 -9.21 -9.17
C GLN A 141 6.66 -8.58 -8.40
N CYS A 142 5.77 -7.87 -9.09
CA CYS A 142 4.56 -7.31 -8.46
C CYS A 142 3.69 -8.42 -7.88
N ALA A 143 3.46 -9.49 -8.65
CA ALA A 143 2.67 -10.63 -8.20
C ALA A 143 3.30 -11.35 -6.97
N GLU A 144 4.62 -11.49 -6.93
CA GLU A 144 5.34 -12.09 -5.79
C GLU A 144 5.17 -11.28 -4.50
N TYR A 145 5.23 -9.94 -4.57
CA TYR A 145 4.99 -9.09 -3.41
C TYR A 145 3.55 -9.26 -2.88
N LEU A 146 2.56 -9.14 -3.75
CA LEU A 146 1.15 -9.28 -3.34
C LEU A 146 0.84 -10.68 -2.81
N TYR A 147 1.40 -11.72 -3.45
CA TYR A 147 1.21 -13.10 -3.04
C TYR A 147 1.82 -13.39 -1.67
N SER A 148 2.98 -12.80 -1.35
CA SER A 148 3.63 -13.00 -0.05
C SER A 148 2.76 -12.47 1.11
N GLY A 149 2.13 -11.30 0.95
CA GLY A 149 1.21 -10.76 1.94
C GLY A 149 -0.05 -11.61 2.08
N LEU A 150 -0.67 -11.96 0.97
CA LEU A 150 -1.87 -12.80 0.95
C LEU A 150 -1.66 -14.15 1.67
N ILE A 151 -0.54 -14.81 1.41
CA ILE A 151 -0.20 -16.10 2.05
C ILE A 151 0.01 -15.94 3.56
N ALA A 152 0.68 -14.86 3.97
CA ALA A 152 0.97 -14.63 5.39
C ALA A 152 -0.32 -14.40 6.20
N ASP A 153 -1.16 -13.48 5.77
CA ASP A 153 -2.36 -13.09 6.50
C ASP A 153 -3.47 -14.14 6.48
N THR A 154 -3.53 -14.96 5.43
CA THR A 154 -4.49 -16.06 5.35
C THR A 154 -3.95 -17.36 5.95
N LEU A 155 -2.76 -17.36 6.55
CA LEU A 155 -2.07 -18.58 7.00
C LEU A 155 -2.11 -19.69 5.94
N GLN A 156 -1.64 -19.38 4.74
CA GLN A 156 -1.68 -20.29 3.57
C GLN A 156 -3.12 -20.71 3.20
N PHE A 157 -4.05 -19.74 3.19
CA PHE A 157 -5.48 -19.93 2.91
C PHE A 157 -6.21 -20.84 3.93
N SER A 158 -5.68 -20.97 5.14
CA SER A 158 -6.30 -21.73 6.22
C SER A 158 -7.38 -20.93 6.96
N ILE A 159 -7.27 -19.61 6.96
CA ILE A 159 -8.19 -18.67 7.59
C ILE A 159 -8.46 -17.50 6.66
N ASN A 160 -9.62 -16.87 6.83
CA ASN A 160 -10.02 -15.63 6.10
C ASN A 160 -9.85 -15.71 4.57
N ALA A 161 -9.76 -16.90 3.99
CA ALA A 161 -9.73 -17.05 2.54
C ALA A 161 -11.17 -16.89 1.98
N THR A 162 -11.33 -15.99 1.02
CA THR A 162 -12.62 -15.71 0.36
C THR A 162 -12.64 -16.24 -1.08
#